data_a5f042a4bdebdb13e9e8c656b8792d2c
#
_entry.id   a5f042a4bdebdb13e9e8c656b8792d2c
#
_cell.length_a   1.000
_cell.length_b   1.000
_cell.length_c   1.000
_cell.angle_alpha   90.00
_cell.angle_beta   90.00
_cell.angle_gamma   90.00
#
_symmetry.space_group_name_H-M   'P 1'
#
loop_
_entity.id
_entity.type
_entity.pdbx_description
1 polymer ?
#
loop_
_entity_poly.entity_id
_entity_poly.type
_entity_poly.pdbx_seq_one_letter_code
_entity_poly.pdbx_strand_id
1 'polypeptide(L)'
;MFKHIWKKEIQGELYTWKSMLWLVIASLLFSFTSYLLLTNQELSLLDQTELMFLLGQIIIGVALLIVAIDASSIITTEFEKETAESLFLSPLSMKDFLLGKFFASLTLWASIFIVSLPYIFVASSGSGLTLAFIGYVALLGTLGIAGLIAFIFGISLLYRSTKNTLTTSLVLLLILATPALFSSTLKNNAPSQFFSSINPVDNMFSSIDNVLVDYQTSLLQNWRFILPLLVFCLLMAGFLMFAAKRFKQQGIIKND
;
A
#
# COMPACT_ATOMS: atom_id res chain seq x y z
N MET A 1 -22.76 -14.62 -1.95
CA MET A 1 -21.58 -15.48 -1.97
C MET A 1 -20.33 -14.71 -1.55
N PHE A 2 -20.06 -13.55 -2.13
CA PHE A 2 -18.95 -12.64 -1.79
C PHE A 2 -18.73 -12.42 -0.26
N LYS A 3 -19.80 -12.09 0.52
CA LYS A 3 -19.69 -11.86 1.97
C LYS A 3 -19.12 -13.04 2.77
N HIS A 4 -19.43 -14.26 2.37
CA HIS A 4 -18.92 -15.46 3.06
C HIS A 4 -17.44 -15.72 2.75
N ILE A 5 -17.04 -15.50 1.49
CA ILE A 5 -15.64 -15.61 1.07
C ILE A 5 -14.82 -14.56 1.79
N TRP A 6 -15.25 -13.30 1.71
CA TRP A 6 -14.60 -12.17 2.38
C TRP A 6 -14.44 -12.41 3.89
N LYS A 7 -15.50 -12.84 4.58
CA LYS A 7 -15.42 -13.15 6.02
C LYS A 7 -14.45 -14.28 6.32
N LYS A 8 -14.46 -15.35 5.52
CA LYS A 8 -13.53 -16.49 5.66
C LYS A 8 -12.08 -16.05 5.41
N GLU A 9 -11.84 -15.27 4.37
CA GLU A 9 -10.50 -14.76 4.02
C GLU A 9 -9.98 -13.79 5.09
N ILE A 10 -10.81 -12.85 5.57
CA ILE A 10 -10.41 -11.96 6.66
C ILE A 10 -10.06 -12.75 7.92
N GLN A 11 -10.89 -13.72 8.29
CA GLN A 11 -10.60 -14.55 9.45
C GLN A 11 -9.31 -15.37 9.24
N GLY A 12 -9.13 -15.93 8.04
CA GLY A 12 -7.91 -16.65 7.66
C GLY A 12 -6.67 -15.76 7.66
N GLU A 13 -6.78 -14.51 7.21
CA GLU A 13 -5.64 -13.57 7.17
C GLU A 13 -5.34 -12.97 8.55
N LEU A 14 -6.32 -12.36 9.23
CA LEU A 14 -6.08 -11.64 10.49
C LEU A 14 -5.73 -12.55 11.67
N TYR A 15 -6.27 -13.77 11.73
CA TYR A 15 -5.98 -14.72 12.81
C TYR A 15 -4.78 -15.62 12.51
N THR A 16 -4.09 -15.40 11.40
CA THR A 16 -2.88 -16.16 11.10
C THR A 16 -1.71 -15.60 11.91
N TRP A 17 -0.87 -16.48 12.42
CA TRP A 17 0.38 -16.11 13.09
C TRP A 17 1.24 -15.15 12.26
N LYS A 18 1.22 -15.31 10.96
CA LYS A 18 1.91 -14.45 9.99
C LYS A 18 1.45 -13.00 10.08
N SER A 19 0.13 -12.74 10.10
CA SER A 19 -0.42 -11.36 10.18
C SER A 19 -0.14 -10.73 11.54
N MET A 20 -0.23 -11.51 12.62
CA MET A 20 0.14 -11.02 13.96
C MET A 20 1.61 -10.61 14.01
N LEU A 21 2.51 -11.40 13.42
CA LEU A 21 3.92 -11.03 13.31
C LEU A 21 4.12 -9.72 12.55
N TRP A 22 3.40 -9.51 11.43
CA TRP A 22 3.48 -8.25 10.69
C TRP A 22 3.03 -7.05 11.51
N LEU A 23 1.95 -7.18 12.30
CA LEU A 23 1.47 -6.11 13.17
C LEU A 23 2.46 -5.80 14.30
N VAL A 24 3.09 -6.82 14.88
CA VAL A 24 4.14 -6.64 15.89
C VAL A 24 5.36 -5.94 15.29
N ILE A 25 5.82 -6.38 14.11
CA ILE A 25 6.95 -5.73 13.40
C ILE A 25 6.61 -4.28 13.09
N ALA A 26 5.43 -4.00 12.56
CA ALA A 26 4.98 -2.63 12.28
C ALA A 26 4.98 -1.77 13.55
N SER A 27 4.39 -2.28 14.65
CA SER A 27 4.35 -1.58 15.93
C SER A 27 5.75 -1.28 16.49
N LEU A 28 6.67 -2.24 16.41
CA LEU A 28 8.07 -2.04 16.83
C LEU A 28 8.77 -0.99 15.99
N LEU A 29 8.58 -1.01 14.67
CA LEU A 29 9.15 0.00 13.76
C LEU A 29 8.59 1.39 14.06
N PHE A 30 7.27 1.51 14.26
CA PHE A 30 6.65 2.79 14.60
C PHE A 30 7.11 3.31 15.97
N SER A 31 7.22 2.42 16.96
CA SER A 31 7.73 2.77 18.30
C SER A 31 9.18 3.27 18.22
N PHE A 32 10.04 2.52 17.54
CA PHE A 32 11.44 2.89 17.36
C PHE A 32 11.60 4.23 16.61
N THR A 33 10.84 4.40 15.54
CA THR A 33 10.86 5.65 14.76
C THR A 33 10.35 6.83 15.59
N SER A 34 9.22 6.69 16.28
CA SER A 34 8.68 7.74 17.13
C SER A 34 9.66 8.11 18.25
N TYR A 35 10.32 7.10 18.83
CA TYR A 35 11.36 7.33 19.82
C TYR A 35 12.54 8.15 19.23
N LEU A 36 13.03 7.77 18.05
CA LEU A 36 14.13 8.50 17.39
C LEU A 36 13.72 9.94 17.04
N LEU A 37 12.51 10.14 16.50
CA LEU A 37 12.03 11.46 16.12
C LEU A 37 11.88 12.40 17.32
N LEU A 38 11.49 11.86 18.49
CA LEU A 38 11.27 12.67 19.69
C LEU A 38 12.53 12.88 20.55
N THR A 39 13.53 11.98 20.47
CA THR A 39 14.72 12.03 21.37
C THR A 39 15.98 12.50 20.68
N ASN A 40 16.06 12.49 19.34
CA ASN A 40 17.23 12.94 18.63
C ASN A 40 17.31 14.48 18.66
N GLN A 41 18.40 15.03 19.18
CA GLN A 41 18.60 16.49 19.32
C GLN A 41 18.54 17.22 17.97
N GLU A 42 19.03 16.63 16.89
CA GLU A 42 18.98 17.25 15.56
C GLU A 42 17.55 17.27 15.01
N LEU A 43 16.78 16.21 15.23
CA LEU A 43 15.39 16.10 14.80
C LEU A 43 14.43 16.90 15.68
N SER A 44 14.80 17.17 16.94
CA SER A 44 13.99 18.01 17.84
C SER A 44 13.99 19.50 17.45
N LEU A 45 14.84 19.90 16.51
CA LEU A 45 14.84 21.24 15.91
C LEU A 45 13.83 21.38 14.77
N LEU A 46 13.28 20.26 14.26
CA LEU A 46 12.25 20.26 13.24
C LEU A 46 10.91 20.73 13.83
N ASP A 47 10.14 21.43 13.02
CA ASP A 47 8.77 21.76 13.39
C ASP A 47 7.93 20.49 13.56
N GLN A 48 6.94 20.54 14.44
CA GLN A 48 6.07 19.39 14.73
C GLN A 48 5.40 18.83 13.48
N THR A 49 5.09 19.68 12.52
CA THR A 49 4.49 19.29 11.23
C THR A 49 5.44 18.47 10.36
N GLU A 50 6.74 18.80 10.38
CA GLU A 50 7.77 18.02 9.69
C GLU A 50 7.95 16.64 10.34
N LEU A 51 7.90 16.55 11.67
CA LEU A 51 7.93 15.27 12.38
C LEU A 51 6.71 14.41 12.02
N MET A 52 5.52 15.00 11.93
CA MET A 52 4.30 14.32 11.48
C MET A 52 4.46 13.81 10.05
N PHE A 53 5.01 14.63 9.14
CA PHE A 53 5.26 14.26 7.76
C PHE A 53 6.20 13.05 7.66
N LEU A 54 7.35 13.07 8.35
CA LEU A 54 8.30 11.96 8.39
C LEU A 54 7.67 10.69 8.95
N LEU A 55 6.90 10.80 10.03
CA LEU A 55 6.18 9.66 10.59
C LEU A 55 5.16 9.10 9.58
N GLY A 56 4.43 9.96 8.86
CA GLY A 56 3.49 9.56 7.81
C GLY A 56 4.16 8.79 6.68
N GLN A 57 5.33 9.26 6.22
CA GLN A 57 6.13 8.56 5.21
C GLN A 57 6.52 7.16 5.66
N ILE A 58 6.94 7.01 6.92
CA ILE A 58 7.36 5.72 7.48
C ILE A 58 6.16 4.79 7.64
N ILE A 59 5.02 5.28 8.13
CA ILE A 59 3.79 4.48 8.26
C ILE A 59 3.39 3.91 6.90
N ILE A 60 3.33 4.75 5.88
CA ILE A 60 2.93 4.33 4.53
C ILE A 60 4.00 3.42 3.92
N GLY A 61 5.28 3.76 4.06
CA GLY A 61 6.38 2.96 3.53
C GLY A 61 6.44 1.54 4.10
N VAL A 62 6.31 1.42 5.43
CA VAL A 62 6.24 0.12 6.12
C VAL A 62 5.01 -0.67 5.68
N ALA A 63 3.87 -0.01 5.57
CA ALA A 63 2.64 -0.66 5.11
C ALA A 63 2.74 -1.15 3.66
N LEU A 64 3.31 -0.36 2.74
CA LEU A 64 3.55 -0.78 1.35
C LEU A 64 4.44 -2.01 1.28
N LEU A 65 5.51 -2.09 2.09
CA LEU A 65 6.40 -3.24 2.15
C LEU A 65 5.70 -4.48 2.71
N ILE A 66 5.02 -4.37 3.85
CA ILE A 66 4.32 -5.49 4.48
C ILE A 66 3.23 -6.03 3.56
N VAL A 67 2.40 -5.15 3.00
CA VAL A 67 1.32 -5.55 2.10
C VAL A 67 1.88 -6.15 0.80
N ALA A 68 3.01 -5.65 0.27
CA ALA A 68 3.62 -6.25 -0.91
C ALA A 68 4.09 -7.69 -0.67
N ILE A 69 4.72 -7.95 0.48
CA ILE A 69 5.17 -9.29 0.84
C ILE A 69 3.98 -10.22 1.06
N ASP A 70 2.96 -9.75 1.75
CA ASP A 70 1.79 -10.54 2.07
C ASP A 70 0.93 -10.83 0.83
N ALA A 71 0.53 -9.80 0.07
CA ALA A 71 -0.25 -9.93 -1.15
C ALA A 71 0.41 -10.81 -2.21
N SER A 72 1.75 -10.81 -2.28
CA SER A 72 2.50 -11.68 -3.20
C SER A 72 2.28 -13.16 -2.96
N SER A 73 1.94 -13.56 -1.74
CA SER A 73 1.71 -14.96 -1.36
C SER A 73 0.24 -15.37 -1.42
N ILE A 74 -0.71 -14.44 -1.30
CA ILE A 74 -2.15 -14.72 -1.13
C ILE A 74 -2.75 -15.51 -2.31
N ILE A 75 -2.36 -15.17 -3.55
CA ILE A 75 -2.87 -15.85 -4.75
C ILE A 75 -1.92 -16.96 -5.18
N THR A 76 -0.62 -16.71 -5.11
CA THR A 76 0.38 -17.63 -5.65
C THR A 76 0.49 -18.93 -4.85
N THR A 77 0.25 -18.91 -3.54
CA THR A 77 0.21 -20.12 -2.72
C THR A 77 -0.92 -21.08 -3.11
N GLU A 78 -2.03 -20.56 -3.65
CA GLU A 78 -3.11 -21.40 -4.17
C GLU A 78 -2.66 -22.16 -5.43
N PHE A 79 -1.83 -21.52 -6.27
CA PHE A 79 -1.25 -22.17 -7.45
C PHE A 79 -0.14 -23.15 -7.07
N GLU A 80 0.75 -22.78 -6.16
CA GLU A 80 1.87 -23.63 -5.72
C GLU A 80 1.39 -24.88 -4.96
N LYS A 81 0.24 -24.81 -4.29
CA LYS A 81 -0.37 -25.94 -3.58
C LYS A 81 -1.35 -26.75 -4.43
N GLU A 82 -1.50 -26.39 -5.72
CA GLU A 82 -2.46 -27.03 -6.66
C GLU A 82 -3.92 -26.97 -6.18
N THR A 83 -4.22 -26.11 -5.19
CA THR A 83 -5.58 -25.90 -4.68
C THR A 83 -6.42 -25.01 -5.58
N ALA A 84 -5.79 -24.27 -6.49
CA ALA A 84 -6.46 -23.38 -7.43
C ALA A 84 -7.46 -24.14 -8.33
N GLU A 85 -7.12 -25.34 -8.80
CA GLU A 85 -8.01 -26.15 -9.64
C GLU A 85 -9.30 -26.53 -8.90
N SER A 86 -9.19 -26.98 -7.65
CA SER A 86 -10.35 -27.33 -6.83
C SER A 86 -11.23 -26.12 -6.50
N LEU A 87 -10.63 -24.94 -6.32
CA LEU A 87 -11.33 -23.68 -6.11
C LEU A 87 -12.15 -23.27 -7.35
N PHE A 88 -11.59 -23.46 -8.56
CA PHE A 88 -12.27 -23.12 -9.81
C PHE A 88 -13.28 -24.18 -10.29
N LEU A 89 -13.26 -25.39 -9.73
CA LEU A 89 -14.33 -26.38 -9.89
C LEU A 89 -15.56 -26.06 -9.03
N SER A 90 -15.44 -25.17 -8.04
CA SER A 90 -16.57 -24.67 -7.28
C SER A 90 -17.31 -23.57 -8.08
N PRO A 91 -18.61 -23.31 -7.82
CA PRO A 91 -19.38 -22.29 -8.53
C PRO A 91 -18.97 -20.86 -8.15
N LEU A 92 -17.67 -20.62 -8.05
CA LEU A 92 -17.06 -19.38 -7.61
C LEU A 92 -16.62 -18.57 -8.82
N SER A 93 -17.13 -17.35 -8.95
CA SER A 93 -16.67 -16.49 -10.04
C SER A 93 -15.24 -15.97 -9.75
N MET A 94 -14.41 -15.89 -10.79
CA MET A 94 -13.06 -15.30 -10.68
C MET A 94 -13.07 -13.89 -10.08
N LYS A 95 -14.15 -13.14 -10.35
CA LYS A 95 -14.33 -11.80 -9.77
C LYS A 95 -14.52 -11.84 -8.27
N ASP A 96 -15.39 -12.74 -7.77
CA ASP A 96 -15.64 -12.87 -6.33
C ASP A 96 -14.38 -13.34 -5.59
N PHE A 97 -13.61 -14.24 -6.20
CA PHE A 97 -12.32 -14.70 -5.67
C PHE A 97 -11.34 -13.54 -5.54
N LEU A 98 -11.08 -12.81 -6.63
CA LEU A 98 -10.13 -11.70 -6.62
C LEU A 98 -10.56 -10.56 -5.68
N LEU A 99 -11.85 -10.21 -5.67
CA LEU A 99 -12.37 -9.18 -4.77
C LEU A 99 -12.28 -9.62 -3.30
N GLY A 100 -12.56 -10.89 -2.99
CA GLY A 100 -12.42 -11.42 -1.63
C GLY A 100 -10.99 -11.29 -1.12
N LYS A 101 -10.02 -11.74 -1.90
CA LYS A 101 -8.58 -11.63 -1.59
C LYS A 101 -8.11 -10.16 -1.52
N PHE A 102 -8.59 -9.30 -2.43
CA PHE A 102 -8.26 -7.88 -2.46
C PHE A 102 -8.70 -7.16 -1.17
N PHE A 103 -9.93 -7.40 -0.73
CA PHE A 103 -10.42 -6.81 0.52
C PHE A 103 -9.74 -7.43 1.75
N ALA A 104 -9.33 -8.70 1.71
CA ALA A 104 -8.53 -9.30 2.78
C ALA A 104 -7.16 -8.59 2.92
N SER A 105 -6.47 -8.34 1.81
CA SER A 105 -5.22 -7.56 1.82
C SER A 105 -5.41 -6.11 2.29
N LEU A 106 -6.54 -5.47 1.94
CA LEU A 106 -6.88 -4.14 2.45
C LEU A 106 -7.16 -4.14 3.96
N THR A 107 -7.68 -5.23 4.53
CA THR A 107 -7.86 -5.31 5.99
C THR A 107 -6.54 -5.40 6.74
N LEU A 108 -5.50 -5.99 6.15
CA LEU A 108 -4.15 -5.95 6.72
C LEU A 108 -3.63 -4.50 6.78
N TRP A 109 -3.79 -3.73 5.70
CA TRP A 109 -3.48 -2.30 5.72
C TRP A 109 -4.26 -1.55 6.79
N ALA A 110 -5.58 -1.75 6.87
CA ALA A 110 -6.40 -1.10 7.88
C ALA A 110 -5.93 -1.44 9.31
N SER A 111 -5.50 -2.68 9.56
CA SER A 111 -4.96 -3.11 10.84
C SER A 111 -3.63 -2.42 11.17
N ILE A 112 -2.70 -2.31 10.18
CA ILE A 112 -1.43 -1.58 10.33
C ILE A 112 -1.72 -0.10 10.62
N PHE A 113 -2.67 0.51 9.91
CA PHE A 113 -3.07 1.88 10.12
C PHE A 113 -3.66 2.11 11.52
N ILE A 114 -4.51 1.19 12.02
CA ILE A 114 -5.04 1.26 13.39
C ILE A 114 -3.89 1.19 14.42
N VAL A 115 -2.93 0.30 14.22
CA VAL A 115 -1.73 0.19 15.07
C VAL A 115 -0.89 1.47 15.03
N SER A 116 -0.90 2.22 13.93
CA SER A 116 -0.16 3.49 13.82
C SER A 116 -0.83 4.66 14.55
N LEU A 117 -2.14 4.60 14.84
CA LEU A 117 -2.88 5.72 15.43
C LEU A 117 -2.30 6.26 16.74
N PRO A 118 -1.91 5.44 17.74
CA PRO A 118 -1.28 5.95 18.96
C PRO A 118 -0.04 6.79 18.69
N TYR A 119 0.79 6.39 17.74
CA TYR A 119 2.01 7.10 17.36
C TYR A 119 1.70 8.42 16.64
N ILE A 120 0.68 8.42 15.79
CA ILE A 120 0.15 9.64 15.15
C ILE A 120 -0.34 10.62 16.22
N PHE A 121 -1.12 10.17 17.19
CA PHE A 121 -1.62 11.04 18.27
C PHE A 121 -0.49 11.66 19.09
N VAL A 122 0.54 10.89 19.42
CA VAL A 122 1.69 11.40 20.17
C VAL A 122 2.46 12.43 19.33
N ALA A 123 2.77 12.13 18.07
CA ALA A 123 3.53 13.01 17.19
C ALA A 123 2.76 14.30 16.85
N SER A 124 1.42 14.26 16.79
CA SER A 124 0.58 15.41 16.43
C SER A 124 0.04 16.18 17.63
N SER A 125 0.43 15.80 18.86
CA SER A 125 -0.08 16.43 20.08
C SER A 125 0.31 17.91 20.14
N GLY A 126 -0.68 18.80 20.11
CA GLY A 126 -0.47 20.26 20.12
C GLY A 126 -0.47 20.95 18.75
N SER A 127 -0.42 20.23 17.63
CA SER A 127 -0.41 20.83 16.27
C SER A 127 -1.78 21.34 15.80
N GLY A 128 -2.88 20.83 16.37
CA GLY A 128 -4.23 21.09 15.87
C GLY A 128 -4.55 20.39 14.52
N LEU A 129 -3.58 19.72 13.89
CA LEU A 129 -3.71 19.07 12.57
C LEU A 129 -3.92 17.56 12.61
N THR A 130 -4.08 16.98 13.82
CA THR A 130 -4.18 15.53 14.03
C THR A 130 -5.22 14.86 13.12
N LEU A 131 -6.44 15.41 13.06
CA LEU A 131 -7.52 14.83 12.26
C LEU A 131 -7.24 14.93 10.76
N ALA A 132 -6.67 16.04 10.30
CA ALA A 132 -6.27 16.22 8.92
C ALA A 132 -5.20 15.19 8.55
N PHE A 133 -4.18 15.03 9.38
CA PHE A 133 -3.11 14.06 9.19
C PHE A 133 -3.64 12.62 9.10
N ILE A 134 -4.47 12.20 10.05
CA ILE A 134 -5.13 10.87 10.03
C ILE A 134 -5.90 10.68 8.72
N GLY A 135 -6.70 11.69 8.32
CA GLY A 135 -7.50 11.65 7.10
C GLY A 135 -6.65 11.51 5.84
N TYR A 136 -5.56 12.28 5.73
CA TYR A 136 -4.64 12.22 4.58
C TYR A 136 -3.89 10.89 4.49
N VAL A 137 -3.32 10.42 5.59
CA VAL A 137 -2.62 9.13 5.64
C VAL A 137 -3.58 7.98 5.32
N ALA A 138 -4.80 8.00 5.88
CA ALA A 138 -5.82 6.99 5.60
C ALA A 138 -6.21 6.98 4.11
N LEU A 139 -6.56 8.15 3.55
CA LEU A 139 -7.06 8.25 2.18
C LEU A 139 -5.97 7.93 1.15
N LEU A 140 -4.84 8.63 1.24
CA LEU A 140 -3.76 8.47 0.27
C LEU A 140 -3.08 7.11 0.40
N GLY A 141 -2.86 6.65 1.64
CA GLY A 141 -2.33 5.31 1.91
C GLY A 141 -3.25 4.22 1.36
N THR A 142 -4.56 4.33 1.55
CA THR A 142 -5.51 3.35 1.00
C THR A 142 -5.49 3.33 -0.52
N LEU A 143 -5.44 4.48 -1.18
CA LEU A 143 -5.34 4.55 -2.64
C LEU A 143 -4.03 3.93 -3.15
N GLY A 144 -2.88 4.31 -2.55
CA GLY A 144 -1.58 3.76 -2.95
C GLY A 144 -1.50 2.24 -2.78
N ILE A 145 -1.96 1.75 -1.64
CA ILE A 145 -1.95 0.32 -1.32
C ILE A 145 -2.95 -0.44 -2.20
N ALA A 146 -4.14 0.11 -2.48
CA ALA A 146 -5.10 -0.52 -3.39
C ALA A 146 -4.52 -0.69 -4.80
N GLY A 147 -3.83 0.33 -5.34
CA GLY A 147 -3.13 0.24 -6.61
C GLY A 147 -2.02 -0.83 -6.60
N LEU A 148 -1.24 -0.88 -5.52
CA LEU A 148 -0.17 -1.87 -5.35
C LEU A 148 -0.73 -3.30 -5.28
N ILE A 149 -1.78 -3.55 -4.50
CA ILE A 149 -2.44 -4.87 -4.42
C ILE A 149 -2.95 -5.30 -5.80
N ALA A 150 -3.60 -4.39 -6.54
CA ALA A 150 -4.09 -4.68 -7.88
C ALA A 150 -2.94 -5.08 -8.83
N PHE A 151 -1.81 -4.40 -8.78
CA PHE A 151 -0.60 -4.76 -9.54
C PHE A 151 -0.08 -6.13 -9.16
N ILE A 152 0.11 -6.39 -7.85
CA ILE A 152 0.64 -7.66 -7.33
C ILE A 152 -0.26 -8.83 -7.74
N PHE A 153 -1.57 -8.67 -7.62
CA PHE A 153 -2.52 -9.71 -8.03
C PHE A 153 -2.48 -9.97 -9.55
N GLY A 154 -2.33 -8.90 -10.36
CA GLY A 154 -2.13 -9.05 -11.80
C GLY A 154 -0.89 -9.88 -12.13
N ILE A 155 0.23 -9.60 -11.48
CA ILE A 155 1.49 -10.37 -11.66
C ILE A 155 1.35 -11.79 -11.12
N SER A 156 0.69 -11.97 -9.97
CA SER A 156 0.46 -13.30 -9.37
C SER A 156 -0.27 -14.24 -10.33
N LEU A 157 -1.26 -13.73 -11.07
CA LEU A 157 -1.99 -14.49 -12.08
C LEU A 157 -1.12 -14.85 -13.28
N LEU A 158 -0.13 -14.01 -13.63
CA LEU A 158 0.76 -14.24 -14.76
C LEU A 158 1.90 -15.21 -14.42
N TYR A 159 2.55 -15.03 -13.26
CA TYR A 159 3.73 -15.82 -12.88
C TYR A 159 3.42 -17.10 -12.13
N ARG A 160 2.32 -17.14 -11.38
CA ARG A 160 1.90 -18.29 -10.56
C ARG A 160 3.00 -18.79 -9.59
N SER A 161 3.93 -17.95 -9.26
CA SER A 161 5.09 -18.24 -8.40
C SER A 161 5.28 -17.12 -7.40
N THR A 162 5.29 -17.47 -6.12
CA THR A 162 5.47 -16.52 -5.01
C THR A 162 6.80 -15.79 -5.11
N LYS A 163 7.87 -16.49 -5.43
CA LYS A 163 9.22 -15.91 -5.57
C LYS A 163 9.26 -14.83 -6.65
N ASN A 164 8.75 -15.14 -7.84
CA ASN A 164 8.79 -14.20 -8.97
C ASN A 164 7.88 -12.99 -8.73
N THR A 165 6.68 -13.23 -8.18
CA THR A 165 5.73 -12.16 -7.84
C THR A 165 6.32 -11.22 -6.79
N LEU A 166 6.88 -11.77 -5.71
CA LEU A 166 7.51 -10.99 -4.64
C LEU A 166 8.69 -10.16 -5.18
N THR A 167 9.59 -10.78 -5.94
CA THR A 167 10.75 -10.07 -6.51
C THR A 167 10.30 -8.91 -7.39
N THR A 168 9.34 -9.13 -8.29
CA THR A 168 8.84 -8.07 -9.19
C THR A 168 8.11 -6.97 -8.42
N SER A 169 7.37 -7.32 -7.37
CA SER A 169 6.67 -6.34 -6.52
C SER A 169 7.65 -5.48 -5.74
N LEU A 170 8.72 -6.06 -5.20
CA LEU A 170 9.77 -5.32 -4.49
C LEU A 170 10.56 -4.41 -5.44
N VAL A 171 10.87 -4.89 -6.66
CA VAL A 171 11.52 -4.06 -7.68
C VAL A 171 10.65 -2.86 -8.04
N LEU A 172 9.32 -3.06 -8.23
CA LEU A 172 8.41 -1.94 -8.46
C LEU A 172 8.43 -0.95 -7.29
N LEU A 173 8.35 -1.44 -6.05
CA LEU A 173 8.39 -0.57 -4.87
C LEU A 173 9.70 0.23 -4.80
N LEU A 174 10.84 -0.38 -5.09
CA LEU A 174 12.13 0.32 -5.14
C LEU A 174 12.11 1.42 -6.21
N ILE A 175 11.59 1.14 -7.41
CA ILE A 175 11.45 2.14 -8.47
C ILE A 175 10.55 3.29 -8.00
N LEU A 176 9.42 2.99 -7.36
CA LEU A 176 8.48 4.00 -6.87
C LEU A 176 9.05 4.81 -5.68
N ALA A 177 9.89 4.20 -4.85
CA ALA A 177 10.56 4.87 -3.73
C ALA A 177 11.77 5.71 -4.15
N THR A 178 12.29 5.52 -5.37
CA THR A 178 13.52 6.16 -5.85
C THR A 178 13.52 7.69 -5.70
N PRO A 179 12.46 8.45 -6.06
CA PRO A 179 12.47 9.91 -5.89
C PRO A 179 12.59 10.37 -4.44
N ALA A 180 11.99 9.61 -3.50
CA ALA A 180 12.09 9.92 -2.08
C ALA A 180 13.51 9.72 -1.51
N LEU A 181 14.31 8.87 -2.17
CA LEU A 181 15.70 8.60 -1.79
C LEU A 181 16.70 9.56 -2.42
N PHE A 182 16.30 10.36 -3.41
CA PHE A 182 17.19 11.31 -4.07
C PHE A 182 17.44 12.55 -3.20
N SER A 183 18.69 13.00 -3.17
CA SER A 183 19.05 14.28 -2.60
C SER A 183 18.39 15.43 -3.39
N SER A 184 18.23 16.59 -2.72
CA SER A 184 17.67 17.81 -3.33
C SER A 184 18.38 18.21 -4.63
N THR A 185 19.69 17.97 -4.72
CA THR A 185 20.50 18.25 -5.90
C THR A 185 20.10 17.40 -7.12
N LEU A 186 19.78 16.13 -6.90
CA LEU A 186 19.33 15.22 -7.97
C LEU A 186 17.88 15.50 -8.39
N LYS A 187 17.03 15.95 -7.45
CA LYS A 187 15.64 16.32 -7.75
C LYS A 187 15.51 17.51 -8.70
N ASN A 188 16.52 18.37 -8.81
CA ASN A 188 16.49 19.56 -9.67
C ASN A 188 16.80 19.30 -11.15
N ASN A 189 17.13 18.07 -11.54
CA ASN A 189 17.35 17.72 -12.93
C ASN A 189 16.03 17.45 -13.66
N ALA A 190 15.90 17.87 -14.93
CA ALA A 190 14.69 17.73 -15.74
C ALA A 190 14.14 16.28 -15.80
N PRO A 191 14.98 15.22 -16.01
CA PRO A 191 14.50 13.85 -15.98
C PRO A 191 13.93 13.42 -14.64
N SER A 192 14.56 13.87 -13.52
CA SER A 192 14.09 13.57 -12.17
C SER A 192 12.77 14.25 -11.86
N GLN A 193 12.59 15.50 -12.25
CA GLN A 193 11.33 16.24 -12.11
C GLN A 193 10.19 15.59 -12.88
N PHE A 194 10.45 15.14 -14.11
CA PHE A 194 9.46 14.41 -14.90
C PHE A 194 9.06 13.10 -14.24
N PHE A 195 10.04 12.32 -13.76
CA PHE A 195 9.77 11.05 -13.07
C PHE A 195 9.00 11.27 -11.75
N SER A 196 9.38 12.28 -10.97
CA SER A 196 8.71 12.68 -9.73
C SER A 196 7.25 13.10 -9.99
N SER A 197 7.00 13.88 -11.04
CA SER A 197 5.65 14.36 -11.37
C SER A 197 4.65 13.23 -11.73
N ILE A 198 5.14 12.10 -12.24
CA ILE A 198 4.32 10.95 -12.62
C ILE A 198 4.27 9.91 -11.48
N ASN A 199 5.26 9.90 -10.61
CA ASN A 199 5.40 8.87 -9.57
C ASN A 199 4.28 8.98 -8.51
N PRO A 200 3.42 7.95 -8.34
CA PRO A 200 2.31 8.02 -7.42
C PRO A 200 2.74 8.13 -5.95
N VAL A 201 3.87 7.53 -5.57
CA VAL A 201 4.37 7.55 -4.18
C VAL A 201 4.97 8.92 -3.86
N ASP A 202 5.74 9.51 -4.76
CA ASP A 202 6.31 10.85 -4.55
C ASP A 202 5.20 11.92 -4.50
N ASN A 203 4.21 11.83 -5.38
CA ASN A 203 3.04 12.72 -5.36
C ASN A 203 2.20 12.55 -4.09
N MET A 204 2.05 11.32 -3.58
CA MET A 204 1.36 11.06 -2.32
C MET A 204 2.07 11.77 -1.15
N PHE A 205 3.39 11.65 -1.06
CA PHE A 205 4.18 12.31 -0.03
C PHE A 205 4.19 13.84 -0.21
N SER A 206 4.34 14.33 -1.42
CA SER A 206 4.24 15.76 -1.72
C SER A 206 2.87 16.34 -1.36
N SER A 207 1.78 15.57 -1.53
CA SER A 207 0.44 15.99 -1.10
C SER A 207 0.33 16.13 0.42
N ILE A 208 0.94 15.21 1.17
CA ILE A 208 0.96 15.27 2.64
C ILE A 208 1.82 16.45 3.11
N ASP A 209 2.99 16.65 2.50
CA ASP A 209 3.92 17.74 2.80
C ASP A 209 3.26 19.11 2.62
N ASN A 210 2.67 19.36 1.46
CA ASN A 210 1.98 20.62 1.16
C ASN A 210 0.86 20.96 2.14
N VAL A 211 0.17 19.96 2.69
CA VAL A 211 -0.92 20.19 3.65
C VAL A 211 -0.41 20.38 5.06
N LEU A 212 0.57 19.60 5.48
CA LEU A 212 1.05 19.61 6.86
C LEU A 212 2.13 20.68 7.08
N VAL A 213 3.09 20.79 6.19
CA VAL A 213 4.26 21.64 6.36
C VAL A 213 4.01 23.03 5.78
N ASP A 214 3.50 23.10 4.54
CA ASP A 214 3.30 24.39 3.86
C ASP A 214 1.99 25.10 4.23
N TYR A 215 1.08 24.45 4.97
CA TYR A 215 -0.24 24.98 5.38
C TYR A 215 -1.11 25.52 4.23
N GLN A 216 -0.80 25.18 2.97
CA GLN A 216 -1.29 25.96 1.84
C GLN A 216 -2.59 25.42 1.25
N THR A 217 -2.98 24.14 1.50
CA THR A 217 -4.01 23.58 0.62
C THR A 217 -4.97 22.61 1.28
N SER A 218 -6.26 22.82 0.99
CA SER A 218 -7.30 21.82 1.18
C SER A 218 -7.12 20.65 0.19
N LEU A 219 -7.70 19.48 0.47
CA LEU A 219 -7.72 18.31 -0.42
C LEU A 219 -8.11 18.66 -1.86
N LEU A 220 -9.06 19.61 -2.05
CA LEU A 220 -9.52 20.04 -3.36
C LEU A 220 -8.45 20.84 -4.14
N GLN A 221 -7.57 21.55 -3.45
CA GLN A 221 -6.48 22.29 -4.10
C GLN A 221 -5.27 21.39 -4.41
N ASN A 222 -5.11 20.30 -3.66
CA ASN A 222 -4.07 19.28 -3.86
C ASN A 222 -4.37 18.23 -4.94
N TRP A 223 -5.43 18.43 -5.70
CA TRP A 223 -5.92 17.46 -6.68
C TRP A 223 -4.84 17.03 -7.69
N ARG A 224 -3.95 17.93 -8.06
CA ARG A 224 -2.85 17.65 -9.01
C ARG A 224 -1.86 16.60 -8.50
N PHE A 225 -1.71 16.45 -7.18
CA PHE A 225 -0.89 15.40 -6.56
C PHE A 225 -1.67 14.11 -6.38
N ILE A 226 -2.99 14.21 -6.20
CA ILE A 226 -3.87 13.04 -6.05
C ILE A 226 -4.12 12.39 -7.41
N LEU A 227 -4.14 13.17 -8.50
CA LEU A 227 -4.40 12.67 -9.84
C LEU A 227 -3.45 11.54 -10.28
N PRO A 228 -2.11 11.65 -10.17
CA PRO A 228 -1.19 10.57 -10.53
C PRO A 228 -1.45 9.29 -9.74
N LEU A 229 -1.83 9.40 -8.47
CA LEU A 229 -2.18 8.27 -7.62
C LEU A 229 -3.48 7.59 -8.09
N LEU A 230 -4.51 8.37 -8.47
CA LEU A 230 -5.75 7.83 -9.04
C LEU A 230 -5.50 7.16 -10.39
N VAL A 231 -4.71 7.79 -11.26
CA VAL A 231 -4.33 7.21 -12.56
C VAL A 231 -3.58 5.89 -12.35
N PHE A 232 -2.64 5.85 -11.40
CA PHE A 232 -1.95 4.62 -11.02
C PHE A 232 -2.94 3.53 -10.59
N CYS A 233 -3.88 3.83 -9.69
CA CYS A 233 -4.90 2.87 -9.26
C CYS A 233 -5.73 2.34 -10.44
N LEU A 234 -6.17 3.22 -11.34
CA LEU A 234 -6.97 2.84 -12.51
C LEU A 234 -6.16 1.97 -13.49
N LEU A 235 -4.90 2.32 -13.74
CA LEU A 235 -4.02 1.53 -14.60
C LEU A 235 -3.75 0.14 -14.00
N MET A 236 -3.51 0.06 -12.69
CA MET A 236 -3.26 -1.23 -12.02
C MET A 236 -4.53 -2.09 -11.93
N ALA A 237 -5.70 -1.49 -11.72
CA ALA A 237 -6.99 -2.18 -11.82
C ALA A 237 -7.24 -2.70 -13.25
N GLY A 238 -6.95 -1.90 -14.28
CA GLY A 238 -7.01 -2.31 -15.68
C GLY A 238 -6.06 -3.47 -16.00
N PHE A 239 -4.82 -3.39 -15.48
CA PHE A 239 -3.84 -4.47 -15.60
C PHE A 239 -4.31 -5.76 -14.92
N LEU A 240 -4.89 -5.68 -13.73
CA LEU A 240 -5.48 -6.84 -13.04
C LEU A 240 -6.60 -7.47 -13.87
N MET A 241 -7.50 -6.65 -14.43
CA MET A 241 -8.59 -7.15 -15.30
C MET A 241 -8.05 -7.82 -16.57
N PHE A 242 -7.01 -7.25 -17.18
CA PHE A 242 -6.33 -7.84 -18.33
C PHE A 242 -5.69 -9.21 -17.97
N ALA A 243 -4.95 -9.27 -16.86
CA ALA A 243 -4.32 -10.50 -16.37
C ALA A 243 -5.37 -11.57 -16.06
N ALA A 244 -6.48 -11.20 -15.42
CA ALA A 244 -7.60 -12.11 -15.13
C ALA A 244 -8.26 -12.66 -16.40
N LYS A 245 -8.45 -11.81 -17.43
CA LYS A 245 -8.99 -12.22 -18.72
C LYS A 245 -8.04 -13.20 -19.43
N ARG A 246 -6.73 -12.90 -19.46
CA ARG A 246 -5.73 -13.78 -20.06
C ARG A 246 -5.64 -15.12 -19.33
N PHE A 247 -5.70 -15.11 -18.00
CA PHE A 247 -5.73 -16.31 -17.18
C PHE A 247 -6.92 -17.21 -17.54
N LYS A 248 -8.12 -16.64 -17.70
CA LYS A 248 -9.32 -17.36 -18.12
C LYS A 248 -9.18 -18.00 -19.51
N GLN A 249 -8.53 -17.32 -20.45
CA GLN A 249 -8.32 -17.82 -21.81
C GLN A 249 -7.32 -18.99 -21.89
N GLN A 250 -6.43 -19.14 -20.91
CA GLN A 250 -5.46 -20.24 -20.87
C GLN A 250 -6.06 -21.60 -20.47
N GLY A 251 -7.39 -21.71 -20.36
CA GLY A 251 -8.11 -22.98 -20.26
C GLY A 251 -8.16 -23.62 -18.88
N ILE A 252 -7.70 -22.91 -17.84
CA ILE A 252 -7.75 -23.40 -16.45
C ILE A 252 -9.16 -23.26 -15.86
N ILE A 253 -9.98 -22.41 -16.46
CA ILE A 253 -11.40 -22.28 -16.15
C ILE A 253 -12.16 -22.60 -17.43
N LYS A 254 -12.65 -23.84 -17.56
CA LYS A 254 -13.67 -24.16 -18.57
C LYS A 254 -14.93 -23.35 -18.23
N ASN A 255 -15.37 -22.54 -19.19
CA ASN A 255 -16.67 -21.91 -19.09
C ASN A 255 -17.75 -22.93 -19.34
N ASP A 256 -18.74 -22.90 -18.51
CA ASP A 256 -20.12 -23.13 -18.90
C ASP A 256 -20.85 -21.80 -18.93
#